data_cb1540f24e94466717f984a3d78dd4eb
#
_entry.id   cb1540f24e94466717f984a3d78dd4eb
#
_cell.length_a   1.000
_cell.length_b   1.000
_cell.length_c   1.000
_cell.angle_alpha   90.00
_cell.angle_beta   90.00
_cell.angle_gamma   90.00
#
_symmetry.space_group_name_H-M   'P 1'
#
loop_
_entity.id
_entity.type
_entity.pdbx_description
1 polymer ?
#
loop_
_entity_poly.entity_id
_entity_poly.type
_entity_poly.pdbx_seq_one_letter_code
_entity_poly.pdbx_strand_id
1 'polypeptide(L)'
;MKKVFLAAVRLTMILSGASVFAQDMSKYGPNADECVKYLSYYTEYYKQKNYDDATPNWREAYKLCPPSCSQNLLIQGSELVSRLIAKNAKNTIMVEGLVDTLLTLQDQRAEYFPKYAATALNNKATYAAKYIKSDPKRVYDIYEGVITALGDKTKASVVFNDFKAAVDLYAGGGLGTEDVLNIYQRNLAMLDAIEPASELEAKQIGEFRTNIENLFISSKVASCEDLLALFGPRYEANPNDLQLATSIVKMLSLAEDCSDNELFLNAVTTMYTLDPSADAAYYLYKLHGARGNVATAIKYLQEAIDKNSPEDVKGDAAYLYELAVYCFKNGRSSTAFEAASKVPAMDEALAGKAYLLIGTIWGSTSCGGDEIARRAPYWVACDYMNKAKAHDPSLESEANRYIGQYSRYFPQAAEAFMYDVTNGQSYTVVCGGMRATTTVRTVK
;
A
#
# COMPACT_ATOMS: atom_id res chain seq x y z
N MET A 1 -93.94 -11.54 -37.33
CA MET A 1 -94.02 -12.74 -36.53
C MET A 1 -92.79 -12.76 -35.63
N LYS A 2 -92.81 -12.03 -34.55
CA LYS A 2 -91.68 -11.96 -33.64
C LYS A 2 -92.17 -12.31 -32.24
N LYS A 3 -91.66 -13.40 -31.67
CA LYS A 3 -91.96 -13.80 -30.29
C LYS A 3 -90.92 -13.09 -29.37
N VAL A 4 -91.45 -12.30 -28.45
CA VAL A 4 -90.68 -11.64 -27.39
C VAL A 4 -90.53 -12.66 -26.25
N PHE A 5 -89.34 -12.98 -25.85
CA PHE A 5 -89.02 -13.75 -24.64
C PHE A 5 -88.58 -12.77 -23.54
N LEU A 6 -89.42 -12.67 -22.50
CA LEU A 6 -89.08 -12.01 -21.27
C LEU A 6 -88.15 -12.95 -20.45
N ALA A 7 -86.91 -12.59 -20.27
CA ALA A 7 -86.05 -13.27 -19.29
C ALA A 7 -85.98 -12.44 -18.00
N ALA A 8 -86.51 -13.00 -16.93
CA ALA A 8 -86.45 -12.43 -15.60
C ALA A 8 -84.99 -12.66 -15.07
N VAL A 9 -84.24 -11.57 -14.91
CA VAL A 9 -82.93 -11.56 -14.25
C VAL A 9 -83.16 -11.55 -12.73
N ARG A 10 -82.91 -12.67 -12.08
CA ARG A 10 -82.73 -12.75 -10.64
C ARG A 10 -81.41 -12.15 -10.24
N LEU A 11 -81.45 -10.99 -9.59
CA LEU A 11 -80.28 -10.36 -9.00
C LEU A 11 -79.95 -11.07 -7.68
N THR A 12 -79.02 -12.03 -7.75
CA THR A 12 -78.39 -12.58 -6.55
C THR A 12 -77.28 -11.66 -6.10
N MET A 13 -77.50 -10.90 -5.05
CA MET A 13 -76.46 -10.22 -4.31
C MET A 13 -75.53 -11.26 -3.69
N ILE A 14 -74.41 -11.48 -4.29
CA ILE A 14 -73.26 -12.13 -3.66
C ILE A 14 -72.62 -11.10 -2.74
N LEU A 15 -72.90 -11.21 -1.44
CA LEU A 15 -72.08 -10.60 -0.39
C LEU A 15 -70.74 -11.35 -0.41
N SER A 16 -69.82 -10.94 -1.28
CA SER A 16 -68.42 -11.27 -1.15
C SER A 16 -67.90 -10.53 0.09
N GLY A 17 -67.88 -11.23 1.22
CA GLY A 17 -67.15 -10.78 2.40
C GLY A 17 -65.72 -10.47 2.00
N ALA A 18 -65.41 -9.22 1.86
CA ALA A 18 -64.04 -8.74 1.87
C ALA A 18 -63.49 -9.10 3.24
N SER A 19 -62.80 -10.23 3.31
CA SER A 19 -61.88 -10.49 4.42
C SER A 19 -60.79 -9.42 4.32
N VAL A 20 -61.03 -8.34 5.03
CA VAL A 20 -60.00 -7.38 5.39
C VAL A 20 -59.00 -8.20 6.17
N PHE A 21 -57.89 -8.61 5.54
CA PHE A 21 -56.76 -9.09 6.24
C PHE A 21 -56.38 -7.95 7.20
N ALA A 22 -56.75 -8.08 8.47
CA ALA A 22 -56.26 -7.19 9.52
C ALA A 22 -54.76 -7.32 9.49
N GLN A 23 -54.09 -6.33 8.91
CA GLN A 23 -52.63 -6.29 8.87
C GLN A 23 -52.20 -6.29 10.33
N ASP A 24 -51.35 -7.26 10.70
CA ASP A 24 -50.82 -7.32 12.07
C ASP A 24 -50.07 -6.03 12.36
N MET A 25 -50.71 -5.13 13.10
CA MET A 25 -50.20 -3.82 13.46
C MET A 25 -49.22 -3.89 14.63
N SER A 26 -49.09 -5.04 15.30
CA SER A 26 -48.28 -5.20 16.50
C SER A 26 -46.80 -4.89 16.26
N LYS A 27 -46.29 -5.18 15.07
CA LYS A 27 -44.91 -4.89 14.66
C LYS A 27 -44.56 -3.39 14.56
N TYR A 28 -45.57 -2.53 14.51
CA TYR A 28 -45.41 -1.06 14.43
C TYR A 28 -45.43 -0.38 15.80
N GLY A 29 -45.58 -1.16 16.88
CA GLY A 29 -45.51 -0.67 18.25
C GLY A 29 -46.79 0.05 18.72
N PRO A 30 -46.71 0.76 19.84
CA PRO A 30 -47.87 1.39 20.49
C PRO A 30 -48.50 2.54 19.67
N ASN A 31 -47.71 3.18 18.80
CA ASN A 31 -48.17 4.29 17.93
C ASN A 31 -48.30 3.81 16.47
N ALA A 32 -48.89 2.62 16.27
CA ALA A 32 -48.92 1.93 15.00
C ALA A 32 -49.46 2.75 13.82
N ASP A 33 -50.59 3.47 14.02
CA ASP A 33 -51.21 4.28 12.97
C ASP A 33 -50.31 5.43 12.51
N GLU A 34 -49.72 6.16 13.46
CA GLU A 34 -48.76 7.23 13.13
C GLU A 34 -47.47 6.70 12.54
N CYS A 35 -46.96 5.59 13.07
CA CYS A 35 -45.79 4.90 12.50
C CYS A 35 -46.04 4.57 11.03
N VAL A 36 -47.11 3.86 10.68
CA VAL A 36 -47.46 3.48 9.30
C VAL A 36 -47.66 4.72 8.41
N LYS A 37 -48.28 5.77 8.93
CA LYS A 37 -48.49 7.04 8.22
C LYS A 37 -47.12 7.64 7.80
N TYR A 38 -46.19 7.81 8.73
CA TYR A 38 -44.90 8.42 8.43
C TYR A 38 -43.99 7.51 7.64
N LEU A 39 -44.06 6.18 7.83
CA LEU A 39 -43.42 5.21 6.97
C LEU A 39 -43.86 5.36 5.51
N SER A 40 -45.16 5.52 5.27
CA SER A 40 -45.72 5.71 3.94
C SER A 40 -45.26 7.01 3.30
N TYR A 41 -45.34 8.13 4.06
CA TYR A 41 -44.95 9.44 3.55
C TYR A 41 -43.47 9.50 3.16
N TYR A 42 -42.55 9.11 4.07
CA TYR A 42 -41.14 9.18 3.71
C TYR A 42 -40.80 8.24 2.58
N THR A 43 -41.38 7.03 2.53
CA THR A 43 -41.13 6.06 1.48
C THR A 43 -41.55 6.56 0.12
N GLU A 44 -42.70 7.26 0.03
CA GLU A 44 -43.19 7.84 -1.22
C GLU A 44 -42.25 8.95 -1.72
N TYR A 45 -41.89 9.91 -0.86
CA TYR A 45 -40.91 10.94 -1.22
C TYR A 45 -39.53 10.36 -1.56
N TYR A 46 -39.09 9.32 -0.83
CA TYR A 46 -37.82 8.67 -1.10
C TYR A 46 -37.79 8.01 -2.47
N LYS A 47 -38.85 7.31 -2.89
CA LYS A 47 -38.99 6.71 -4.23
C LYS A 47 -38.91 7.76 -5.33
N GLN A 48 -39.50 8.92 -5.08
CA GLN A 48 -39.46 10.07 -5.99
C GLN A 48 -38.10 10.80 -5.97
N LYS A 49 -37.13 10.34 -5.16
CA LYS A 49 -35.83 10.99 -4.91
C LYS A 49 -35.97 12.43 -4.33
N ASN A 50 -37.14 12.75 -3.78
CA ASN A 50 -37.36 13.98 -3.05
C ASN A 50 -36.91 13.82 -1.59
N TYR A 51 -35.58 13.87 -1.39
CA TYR A 51 -34.99 13.61 -0.08
C TYR A 51 -35.19 14.71 0.94
N ASP A 52 -35.44 15.93 0.50
CA ASP A 52 -35.71 17.06 1.39
C ASP A 52 -37.06 16.88 2.11
N ASP A 53 -38.11 16.40 1.42
CA ASP A 53 -39.41 16.08 2.02
C ASP A 53 -39.42 14.68 2.67
N ALA A 54 -38.61 13.73 2.17
CA ALA A 54 -38.49 12.42 2.79
C ALA A 54 -37.89 12.51 4.20
N THR A 55 -36.87 13.37 4.42
CA THR A 55 -36.09 13.45 5.66
C THR A 55 -36.94 13.79 6.90
N PRO A 56 -37.78 14.83 6.94
CA PRO A 56 -38.60 15.13 8.13
C PRO A 56 -39.57 14.00 8.43
N ASN A 57 -40.21 13.40 7.40
CA ASN A 57 -41.12 12.28 7.59
C ASN A 57 -40.41 11.02 8.07
N TRP A 58 -39.20 10.77 7.58
CA TRP A 58 -38.36 9.68 8.08
C TRP A 58 -37.99 9.87 9.56
N ARG A 59 -37.66 11.08 10.00
CA ARG A 59 -37.34 11.36 11.40
C ARG A 59 -38.52 11.04 12.32
N GLU A 60 -39.75 11.39 11.92
CA GLU A 60 -40.95 11.04 12.71
C GLU A 60 -41.19 9.52 12.69
N ALA A 61 -41.03 8.85 11.54
CA ALA A 61 -41.09 7.39 11.47
C ALA A 61 -40.07 6.75 12.38
N TYR A 62 -38.79 7.20 12.33
CA TYR A 62 -37.68 6.66 13.15
C TYR A 62 -37.92 6.83 14.66
N LYS A 63 -38.61 7.90 15.08
CA LYS A 63 -38.96 8.18 16.47
C LYS A 63 -40.12 7.33 16.96
N LEU A 64 -41.12 7.09 16.11
CA LEU A 64 -42.36 6.46 16.49
C LEU A 64 -42.39 4.95 16.28
N CYS A 65 -41.68 4.46 15.29
CA CYS A 65 -41.68 3.05 14.91
C CYS A 65 -40.59 2.26 15.65
N PRO A 66 -40.87 1.01 16.07
CA PRO A 66 -39.82 0.10 16.50
C PRO A 66 -38.78 -0.13 15.39
N PRO A 67 -37.49 -0.18 15.69
CA PRO A 67 -36.46 -0.43 14.68
C PRO A 67 -36.65 -1.74 13.90
N SER A 68 -37.30 -2.73 14.53
CA SER A 68 -37.59 -4.05 13.94
C SER A 68 -38.72 -4.01 12.90
N CYS A 69 -39.53 -2.90 12.84
CA CYS A 69 -40.71 -2.85 11.97
C CYS A 69 -40.36 -2.88 10.47
N SER A 70 -39.22 -2.32 10.09
CA SER A 70 -38.80 -2.23 8.69
C SER A 70 -37.28 -2.05 8.54
N GLN A 71 -36.63 -2.98 7.86
CA GLN A 71 -35.21 -2.83 7.52
C GLN A 71 -34.95 -1.59 6.66
N ASN A 72 -35.87 -1.25 5.77
CA ASN A 72 -35.77 -0.05 4.91
C ASN A 72 -35.72 1.25 5.71
N LEU A 73 -36.40 1.31 6.87
CA LEU A 73 -36.34 2.48 7.76
C LEU A 73 -34.86 2.78 8.15
N LEU A 74 -34.08 1.75 8.39
CA LEU A 74 -32.66 1.86 8.78
C LEU A 74 -31.74 2.09 7.59
N ILE A 75 -31.96 1.37 6.47
CA ILE A 75 -31.14 1.50 5.25
C ILE A 75 -31.31 2.87 4.60
N GLN A 76 -32.54 3.24 4.33
CA GLN A 76 -32.86 4.52 3.68
C GLN A 76 -32.58 5.70 4.62
N GLY A 77 -32.79 5.50 5.94
CA GLY A 77 -32.34 6.44 6.95
C GLY A 77 -30.85 6.73 6.90
N SER A 78 -30.03 5.71 6.72
CA SER A 78 -28.57 5.88 6.58
C SER A 78 -28.21 6.74 5.37
N GLU A 79 -28.92 6.59 4.26
CA GLU A 79 -28.71 7.45 3.08
C GLU A 79 -29.16 8.89 3.35
N LEU A 80 -30.36 9.09 3.94
CA LEU A 80 -30.86 10.41 4.27
C LEU A 80 -29.94 11.16 5.24
N VAL A 81 -29.47 10.47 6.30
CA VAL A 81 -28.52 11.04 7.26
C VAL A 81 -27.18 11.37 6.58
N SER A 82 -26.66 10.51 5.69
CA SER A 82 -25.44 10.80 4.94
C SER A 82 -25.57 12.06 4.07
N ARG A 83 -26.74 12.28 3.46
CA ARG A 83 -27.03 13.51 2.70
C ARG A 83 -27.10 14.74 3.60
N LEU A 84 -27.68 14.60 4.81
CA LEU A 84 -27.70 15.69 5.81
C LEU A 84 -26.29 16.06 6.27
N ILE A 85 -25.40 15.07 6.49
CA ILE A 85 -24.00 15.31 6.81
C ILE A 85 -23.33 16.13 5.71
N ALA A 86 -23.51 15.74 4.45
CA ALA A 86 -22.94 16.46 3.30
C ALA A 86 -23.49 17.91 3.20
N LYS A 87 -24.80 18.09 3.41
CA LYS A 87 -25.46 19.42 3.37
C LYS A 87 -25.01 20.35 4.50
N ASN A 88 -24.60 19.77 5.65
CA ASN A 88 -24.21 20.52 6.84
C ASN A 88 -22.72 20.42 7.16
N ALA A 89 -21.86 20.13 6.18
CA ALA A 89 -20.43 19.84 6.37
C ALA A 89 -19.65 20.94 7.14
N LYS A 90 -20.13 22.17 7.16
CA LYS A 90 -19.53 23.30 7.89
C LYS A 90 -19.97 23.39 9.36
N ASN A 91 -21.00 22.69 9.77
CA ASN A 91 -21.50 22.69 11.14
C ASN A 91 -21.03 21.41 11.85
N THR A 92 -19.86 21.47 12.49
CA THR A 92 -19.20 20.32 13.11
C THR A 92 -20.06 19.66 14.19
N ILE A 93 -20.73 20.44 15.05
CA ILE A 93 -21.58 19.92 16.13
C ILE A 93 -22.77 19.14 15.56
N MET A 94 -23.42 19.69 14.53
CA MET A 94 -24.53 19.01 13.87
C MET A 94 -24.09 17.75 13.15
N VAL A 95 -22.94 17.81 12.46
CA VAL A 95 -22.35 16.66 11.76
C VAL A 95 -22.03 15.53 12.74
N GLU A 96 -21.47 15.84 13.90
CA GLU A 96 -21.15 14.84 14.93
C GLU A 96 -22.40 14.08 15.39
N GLY A 97 -23.47 14.77 15.75
CA GLY A 97 -24.75 14.13 16.12
C GLY A 97 -25.40 13.32 14.99
N LEU A 98 -25.22 13.77 13.74
CA LEU A 98 -25.67 13.00 12.56
C LEU A 98 -24.82 11.75 12.33
N VAL A 99 -23.52 11.80 12.59
CA VAL A 99 -22.62 10.63 12.53
C VAL A 99 -23.02 9.62 13.61
N ASP A 100 -23.31 10.06 14.84
CA ASP A 100 -23.81 9.18 15.89
C ASP A 100 -25.10 8.47 15.47
N THR A 101 -26.04 9.22 14.89
CA THR A 101 -27.27 8.64 14.35
C THR A 101 -26.99 7.60 13.28
N LEU A 102 -26.07 7.90 12.35
CA LEU A 102 -25.69 7.01 11.26
C LEU A 102 -25.10 5.68 11.75
N LEU A 103 -24.24 5.75 12.76
CA LEU A 103 -23.64 4.56 13.39
C LEU A 103 -24.70 3.74 14.15
N THR A 104 -25.58 4.40 14.90
CA THR A 104 -26.70 3.77 15.62
C THR A 104 -27.64 3.03 14.67
N LEU A 105 -27.93 3.58 13.49
CA LEU A 105 -28.75 2.90 12.48
C LEU A 105 -28.13 1.56 12.04
N GLN A 106 -26.79 1.47 11.97
CA GLN A 106 -26.13 0.22 11.64
C GLN A 106 -26.18 -0.78 12.81
N ASP A 107 -26.00 -0.32 14.04
CA ASP A 107 -26.13 -1.16 15.24
C ASP A 107 -27.54 -1.75 15.34
N GLN A 108 -28.58 -0.93 15.21
CA GLN A 108 -29.97 -1.39 15.19
C GLN A 108 -30.22 -2.36 14.03
N ARG A 109 -29.65 -2.11 12.85
CA ARG A 109 -29.81 -3.03 11.73
C ARG A 109 -29.14 -4.38 12.00
N ALA A 110 -27.99 -4.40 12.66
CA ALA A 110 -27.31 -5.64 13.03
C ALA A 110 -28.12 -6.40 14.10
N GLU A 111 -28.67 -5.70 15.08
CA GLU A 111 -29.44 -6.27 16.19
C GLU A 111 -30.80 -6.84 15.71
N TYR A 112 -31.60 -6.01 15.04
CA TYR A 112 -32.97 -6.40 14.68
C TYR A 112 -33.07 -7.19 13.38
N PHE A 113 -32.02 -7.22 12.56
CA PHE A 113 -31.95 -8.01 11.31
C PHE A 113 -30.67 -8.83 11.22
N PRO A 114 -30.51 -9.89 12.06
CA PRO A 114 -29.25 -10.64 12.23
C PRO A 114 -28.70 -11.22 10.92
N LYS A 115 -29.57 -11.59 9.97
CA LYS A 115 -29.16 -12.03 8.63
C LYS A 115 -28.25 -11.02 7.91
N TYR A 116 -28.38 -9.74 8.24
CA TYR A 116 -27.65 -8.64 7.62
C TYR A 116 -26.64 -7.97 8.57
N ALA A 117 -26.38 -8.58 9.73
CA ALA A 117 -25.47 -8.03 10.73
C ALA A 117 -24.07 -7.75 10.17
N ALA A 118 -23.51 -8.70 9.41
CA ALA A 118 -22.20 -8.51 8.79
C ALA A 118 -22.18 -7.32 7.83
N THR A 119 -23.20 -7.15 7.01
CA THR A 119 -23.31 -5.97 6.12
C THR A 119 -23.44 -4.67 6.91
N ALA A 120 -24.27 -4.66 7.96
CA ALA A 120 -24.50 -3.47 8.76
C ALA A 120 -23.23 -3.02 9.50
N LEU A 121 -22.57 -3.93 10.20
CA LEU A 121 -21.36 -3.61 10.97
C LEU A 121 -20.15 -3.24 10.08
N ASN A 122 -19.97 -3.91 8.94
CA ASN A 122 -18.96 -3.47 7.96
C ASN A 122 -19.27 -2.05 7.41
N ASN A 123 -20.55 -1.71 7.23
CA ASN A 123 -20.94 -0.35 6.87
C ASN A 123 -20.67 0.65 8.01
N LYS A 124 -20.90 0.25 9.27
CA LYS A 124 -20.56 1.07 10.45
C LYS A 124 -19.08 1.45 10.44
N ALA A 125 -18.19 0.49 10.23
CA ALA A 125 -16.75 0.71 10.10
C ALA A 125 -16.43 1.67 8.95
N THR A 126 -17.08 1.49 7.79
CA THR A 126 -16.90 2.38 6.62
C THR A 126 -17.33 3.82 6.92
N TYR A 127 -18.43 4.01 7.64
CA TYR A 127 -18.89 5.34 8.04
C TYR A 127 -17.98 5.98 9.08
N ALA A 128 -17.45 5.20 10.02
CA ALA A 128 -16.46 5.68 10.99
C ALA A 128 -15.23 6.23 10.26
N ALA A 129 -14.64 5.46 9.34
CA ALA A 129 -13.51 5.91 8.52
C ALA A 129 -13.80 7.19 7.74
N LYS A 130 -15.00 7.31 7.21
CA LYS A 130 -15.38 8.43 6.34
C LYS A 130 -15.60 9.72 7.12
N TYR A 131 -16.24 9.65 8.28
CA TYR A 131 -16.79 10.83 8.94
C TYR A 131 -16.10 11.21 10.24
N ILE A 132 -15.42 10.29 10.94
CA ILE A 132 -14.66 10.59 12.15
C ILE A 132 -13.20 10.83 11.79
N LYS A 133 -12.75 12.10 11.85
CA LYS A 133 -11.40 12.50 11.41
C LYS A 133 -10.47 12.90 12.55
N SER A 134 -11.02 13.32 13.66
CA SER A 134 -10.27 13.95 14.76
C SER A 134 -10.27 13.14 16.06
N ASP A 135 -10.83 11.94 16.05
CA ASP A 135 -10.90 11.07 17.23
C ASP A 135 -10.41 9.65 16.89
N PRO A 136 -9.08 9.43 16.85
CA PRO A 136 -8.48 8.12 16.55
C PRO A 136 -8.94 7.02 17.52
N LYS A 137 -9.12 7.38 18.81
CA LYS A 137 -9.57 6.42 19.83
C LYS A 137 -10.98 5.89 19.53
N ARG A 138 -11.89 6.78 19.21
CA ARG A 138 -13.25 6.41 18.84
C ARG A 138 -13.31 5.55 17.58
N VAL A 139 -12.49 5.89 16.57
CA VAL A 139 -12.37 5.10 15.32
C VAL A 139 -11.87 3.71 15.63
N TYR A 140 -10.80 3.59 16.40
CA TYR A 140 -10.23 2.32 16.83
C TYR A 140 -11.25 1.46 17.59
N ASP A 141 -11.95 2.03 18.58
CA ASP A 141 -12.97 1.32 19.37
C ASP A 141 -14.13 0.79 18.51
N ILE A 142 -14.51 1.53 17.47
CA ILE A 142 -15.52 1.07 16.51
C ILE A 142 -15.03 -0.11 15.71
N TYR A 143 -13.78 -0.09 15.21
CA TYR A 143 -13.21 -1.20 14.46
C TYR A 143 -13.07 -2.45 15.33
N GLU A 144 -12.53 -2.30 16.54
CA GLU A 144 -12.42 -3.40 17.52
C GLU A 144 -13.78 -4.03 17.81
N GLY A 145 -14.81 -3.21 18.02
CA GLY A 145 -16.19 -3.69 18.25
C GLY A 145 -16.75 -4.44 17.03
N VAL A 146 -16.46 -3.98 15.82
CA VAL A 146 -16.89 -4.65 14.59
C VAL A 146 -16.16 -5.98 14.40
N ILE A 147 -14.83 -6.00 14.60
CA ILE A 147 -14.01 -7.21 14.49
C ILE A 147 -14.45 -8.26 15.52
N THR A 148 -14.65 -7.84 16.77
CA THR A 148 -15.13 -8.73 17.85
C THR A 148 -16.50 -9.34 17.53
N ALA A 149 -17.42 -8.55 16.94
CA ALA A 149 -18.75 -9.02 16.62
C ALA A 149 -18.82 -9.92 15.38
N LEU A 150 -17.96 -9.72 14.40
CA LEU A 150 -18.02 -10.40 13.09
C LEU A 150 -17.03 -11.55 12.94
N GLY A 151 -15.86 -11.50 13.61
CA GLY A 151 -14.78 -12.47 13.43
C GLY A 151 -14.39 -12.59 11.96
N ASP A 152 -14.47 -13.81 11.43
CA ASP A 152 -14.16 -14.18 10.04
C ASP A 152 -15.04 -13.51 8.96
N LYS A 153 -16.17 -12.93 9.35
CA LYS A 153 -17.05 -12.16 8.44
C LYS A 153 -16.65 -10.69 8.30
N THR A 154 -15.58 -10.28 8.94
CA THR A 154 -15.02 -8.94 8.81
C THR A 154 -14.37 -8.77 7.44
N LYS A 155 -14.66 -7.65 6.75
CA LYS A 155 -14.05 -7.37 5.45
C LYS A 155 -12.56 -7.03 5.60
N ALA A 156 -11.73 -7.47 4.65
CA ALA A 156 -10.30 -7.19 4.60
C ALA A 156 -9.96 -5.69 4.73
N SER A 157 -10.78 -4.82 4.12
CA SER A 157 -10.62 -3.37 4.25
C SER A 157 -10.85 -2.85 5.68
N VAL A 158 -11.72 -3.49 6.45
CA VAL A 158 -11.95 -3.13 7.87
C VAL A 158 -10.78 -3.58 8.71
N VAL A 159 -10.25 -4.79 8.47
CA VAL A 159 -9.04 -5.32 9.13
C VAL A 159 -7.83 -4.41 8.91
N PHE A 160 -7.62 -3.95 7.67
CA PHE A 160 -6.55 -2.99 7.37
C PHE A 160 -6.74 -1.65 8.08
N ASN A 161 -7.95 -1.10 8.05
CA ASN A 161 -8.23 0.19 8.69
C ASN A 161 -8.16 0.14 10.21
N ASP A 162 -8.48 -1.00 10.82
CA ASP A 162 -8.27 -1.27 12.23
C ASP A 162 -6.78 -1.17 12.61
N PHE A 163 -5.92 -1.85 11.87
CA PHE A 163 -4.48 -1.76 12.09
C PHE A 163 -3.96 -0.33 11.90
N LYS A 164 -4.47 0.37 10.88
CA LYS A 164 -4.11 1.77 10.67
C LYS A 164 -4.52 2.65 11.86
N ALA A 165 -5.73 2.46 12.38
CA ALA A 165 -6.20 3.21 13.56
C ALA A 165 -5.38 2.87 14.81
N ALA A 166 -4.96 1.62 14.99
CA ALA A 166 -4.08 1.20 16.07
C ALA A 166 -2.70 1.89 15.99
N VAL A 167 -2.10 1.97 14.80
CA VAL A 167 -0.82 2.68 14.59
C VAL A 167 -0.96 4.18 14.83
N ASP A 168 -2.03 4.80 14.34
CA ASP A 168 -2.31 6.22 14.56
C ASP A 168 -2.49 6.50 16.08
N LEU A 169 -3.14 5.60 16.80
CA LEU A 169 -3.34 5.70 18.26
C LEU A 169 -2.06 5.46 19.04
N TYR A 170 -1.20 4.53 18.60
CA TYR A 170 0.14 4.30 19.15
C TYR A 170 1.02 5.56 19.03
N ALA A 171 1.03 6.18 17.85
CA ALA A 171 1.77 7.43 17.62
C ALA A 171 1.31 8.57 18.55
N GLY A 172 0.05 8.54 18.98
CA GLY A 172 -0.53 9.45 19.99
C GLY A 172 -0.32 9.02 21.43
N GLY A 173 0.36 7.90 21.70
CA GLY A 173 0.58 7.35 23.04
C GLY A 173 -0.63 6.65 23.67
N GLY A 174 -1.64 6.33 22.87
CA GLY A 174 -2.87 5.67 23.34
C GLY A 174 -2.81 4.14 23.37
N LEU A 175 -1.79 3.54 22.74
CA LEU A 175 -1.50 2.10 22.76
C LEU A 175 -0.01 1.88 23.07
N GLY A 176 0.32 0.71 23.65
CA GLY A 176 1.70 0.26 23.83
C GLY A 176 2.20 -0.56 22.62
N THR A 177 3.52 -0.80 22.59
CA THR A 177 4.17 -1.67 21.57
C THR A 177 3.53 -3.06 21.53
N GLU A 178 3.33 -3.68 22.70
CA GLU A 178 2.74 -5.02 22.80
C GLU A 178 1.32 -5.07 22.25
N ASP A 179 0.51 -4.03 22.47
CA ASP A 179 -0.85 -3.96 21.91
C ASP A 179 -0.81 -3.96 20.38
N VAL A 180 0.06 -3.14 19.78
CA VAL A 180 0.19 -3.06 18.31
C VAL A 180 0.72 -4.35 17.71
N LEU A 181 1.67 -5.01 18.38
CA LEU A 181 2.17 -6.33 17.97
C LEU A 181 1.06 -7.39 17.96
N ASN A 182 0.24 -7.43 19.02
CA ASN A 182 -0.90 -8.35 19.12
C ASN A 182 -1.95 -8.07 18.03
N ILE A 183 -2.26 -6.78 17.77
CA ILE A 183 -3.19 -6.37 16.72
C ILE A 183 -2.63 -6.75 15.35
N TYR A 184 -1.34 -6.52 15.11
CA TYR A 184 -0.66 -6.92 13.88
C TYR A 184 -0.83 -8.42 13.60
N GLN A 185 -0.52 -9.26 14.57
CA GLN A 185 -0.65 -10.72 14.43
C GLN A 185 -2.10 -11.14 14.16
N ARG A 186 -3.03 -10.62 14.96
CA ARG A 186 -4.45 -10.91 14.80
C ARG A 186 -4.95 -10.53 13.41
N ASN A 187 -4.61 -9.34 12.95
CA ASN A 187 -5.10 -8.82 11.68
C ASN A 187 -4.53 -9.58 10.47
N LEU A 188 -3.27 -10.00 10.52
CA LEU A 188 -2.71 -10.89 9.50
C LEU A 188 -3.41 -12.25 9.49
N ALA A 189 -3.61 -12.87 10.67
CA ALA A 189 -4.33 -14.14 10.78
C ALA A 189 -5.78 -14.03 10.26
N MET A 190 -6.45 -12.91 10.50
CA MET A 190 -7.78 -12.66 9.96
C MET A 190 -7.78 -12.56 8.44
N LEU A 191 -6.82 -11.85 7.84
CA LEU A 191 -6.70 -11.78 6.37
C LEU A 191 -6.42 -13.16 5.75
N ASP A 192 -5.60 -13.96 6.41
CA ASP A 192 -5.28 -15.34 5.97
C ASP A 192 -6.48 -16.28 6.04
N ALA A 193 -7.43 -16.02 6.93
CA ALA A 193 -8.66 -16.82 7.08
C ALA A 193 -9.77 -16.43 6.08
N ILE A 194 -9.64 -15.31 5.36
CA ILE A 194 -10.65 -14.90 4.38
C ILE A 194 -10.52 -15.75 3.11
N GLU A 195 -11.57 -16.51 2.80
CA GLU A 195 -11.69 -17.21 1.52
C GLU A 195 -12.15 -16.23 0.43
N PRO A 196 -11.31 -15.88 -0.56
CA PRO A 196 -11.68 -14.91 -1.59
C PRO A 196 -12.73 -15.51 -2.54
N ALA A 197 -13.79 -14.75 -2.81
CA ALA A 197 -14.83 -15.14 -3.77
C ALA A 197 -14.43 -14.95 -5.24
N SER A 198 -13.29 -14.28 -5.51
CA SER A 198 -12.78 -14.01 -6.86
C SER A 198 -11.27 -13.72 -6.84
N GLU A 199 -10.61 -13.84 -8.00
CA GLU A 199 -9.19 -13.44 -8.17
C GLU A 199 -8.95 -11.97 -7.83
N LEU A 200 -9.90 -11.09 -8.16
CA LEU A 200 -9.82 -9.68 -7.81
C LEU A 200 -9.82 -9.48 -6.29
N GLU A 201 -10.67 -10.20 -5.58
CA GLU A 201 -10.72 -10.13 -4.11
C GLU A 201 -9.45 -10.72 -3.49
N ALA A 202 -8.93 -11.82 -4.01
CA ALA A 202 -7.64 -12.39 -3.58
C ALA A 202 -6.50 -11.38 -3.72
N LYS A 203 -6.44 -10.67 -4.86
CA LYS A 203 -5.47 -9.60 -5.08
C LYS A 203 -5.64 -8.46 -4.08
N GLN A 204 -6.86 -8.02 -3.81
CA GLN A 204 -7.14 -6.96 -2.84
C GLN A 204 -6.73 -7.36 -1.41
N ILE A 205 -6.99 -8.60 -1.00
CA ILE A 205 -6.55 -9.12 0.31
C ILE A 205 -5.02 -9.10 0.39
N GLY A 206 -4.31 -9.52 -0.65
CA GLY A 206 -2.85 -9.45 -0.74
C GLY A 206 -2.32 -8.02 -0.64
N GLU A 207 -2.98 -7.05 -1.28
CA GLU A 207 -2.65 -5.64 -1.19
C GLU A 207 -2.86 -5.10 0.25
N PHE A 208 -3.95 -5.45 0.93
CA PHE A 208 -4.18 -5.07 2.33
C PHE A 208 -3.13 -5.68 3.27
N ARG A 209 -2.77 -6.94 3.06
CA ARG A 209 -1.69 -7.58 3.81
C ARG A 209 -0.38 -6.81 3.66
N THR A 210 0.03 -6.54 2.42
CA THR A 210 1.24 -5.76 2.12
C THR A 210 1.19 -4.38 2.76
N ASN A 211 0.04 -3.73 2.75
CA ASN A 211 -0.13 -2.42 3.35
C ASN A 211 -0.02 -2.46 4.89
N ILE A 212 -0.56 -3.49 5.56
CA ILE A 212 -0.38 -3.70 7.01
C ILE A 212 1.10 -3.89 7.33
N GLU A 213 1.82 -4.75 6.59
CA GLU A 213 3.24 -4.99 6.79
C GLU A 213 4.07 -3.71 6.60
N ASN A 214 3.82 -2.96 5.52
CA ASN A 214 4.52 -1.70 5.26
C ASN A 214 4.24 -0.64 6.34
N LEU A 215 2.99 -0.55 6.80
CA LEU A 215 2.61 0.38 7.87
C LEU A 215 3.26 0.01 9.20
N PHE A 216 3.30 -1.29 9.53
CA PHE A 216 3.97 -1.79 10.72
C PHE A 216 5.46 -1.39 10.74
N ILE A 217 6.16 -1.60 9.62
CA ILE A 217 7.57 -1.25 9.48
C ILE A 217 7.78 0.26 9.60
N SER A 218 6.99 1.05 8.83
CA SER A 218 7.15 2.50 8.77
C SER A 218 6.81 3.19 10.10
N SER A 219 5.97 2.57 10.92
CA SER A 219 5.60 3.07 12.24
C SER A 219 6.72 2.96 13.29
N LYS A 220 7.75 2.12 13.01
CA LYS A 220 8.84 1.82 13.95
C LYS A 220 8.36 1.38 15.32
N VAL A 221 7.22 0.72 15.39
CA VAL A 221 6.62 0.21 16.62
C VAL A 221 7.50 -0.85 17.27
N ALA A 222 8.14 -1.71 16.45
CA ALA A 222 8.92 -2.85 16.92
C ALA A 222 10.42 -2.63 16.66
N SER A 223 11.22 -2.87 17.67
CA SER A 223 12.67 -3.02 17.57
C SER A 223 13.04 -4.36 16.92
N CYS A 224 14.31 -4.53 16.55
CA CYS A 224 14.82 -5.84 16.11
C CYS A 224 14.55 -6.92 17.16
N GLU A 225 14.77 -6.63 18.44
CA GLU A 225 14.54 -7.56 19.56
C GLU A 225 13.05 -7.98 19.63
N ASP A 226 12.12 -7.04 19.51
CA ASP A 226 10.69 -7.33 19.48
C ASP A 226 10.31 -8.24 18.31
N LEU A 227 10.88 -7.99 17.11
CA LEU A 227 10.64 -8.83 15.93
C LEU A 227 11.20 -10.24 16.12
N LEU A 228 12.39 -10.38 16.69
CA LEU A 228 12.98 -11.70 17.00
C LEU A 228 12.15 -12.47 18.02
N ALA A 229 11.68 -11.80 19.08
CA ALA A 229 10.80 -12.40 20.08
C ALA A 229 9.45 -12.81 19.50
N LEU A 230 8.91 -12.01 18.56
CA LEU A 230 7.64 -12.26 17.88
C LEU A 230 7.71 -13.45 16.91
N PHE A 231 8.73 -13.47 16.06
CA PHE A 231 8.79 -14.43 14.94
C PHE A 231 9.56 -15.70 15.27
N GLY A 232 10.50 -15.68 16.23
CA GLY A 232 11.32 -16.83 16.59
C GLY A 232 10.48 -18.08 16.92
N PRO A 233 9.60 -18.03 17.94
CA PRO A 233 8.76 -19.16 18.32
C PRO A 233 7.83 -19.64 17.20
N ARG A 234 7.36 -18.72 16.37
CA ARG A 234 6.46 -19.05 15.24
C ARG A 234 7.21 -19.81 14.15
N TYR A 235 8.44 -19.37 13.84
CA TYR A 235 9.29 -20.05 12.87
C TYR A 235 9.73 -21.44 13.37
N GLU A 236 10.10 -21.56 14.65
CA GLU A 236 10.43 -22.86 15.25
C GLU A 236 9.27 -23.87 15.18
N ALA A 237 8.04 -23.40 15.35
CA ALA A 237 6.84 -24.23 15.22
C ALA A 237 6.55 -24.65 13.76
N ASN A 238 6.90 -23.83 12.78
CA ASN A 238 6.60 -24.04 11.35
C ASN A 238 7.79 -23.65 10.44
N PRO A 239 8.92 -24.35 10.51
CA PRO A 239 10.15 -23.93 9.83
C PRO A 239 10.11 -24.09 8.29
N ASN A 240 9.12 -24.80 7.75
CA ASN A 240 8.93 -25.01 6.32
C ASN A 240 7.71 -24.24 5.75
N ASP A 241 7.24 -23.22 6.44
CA ASP A 241 6.19 -22.33 5.96
C ASP A 241 6.80 -21.19 5.13
N LEU A 242 6.62 -21.25 3.80
CA LEU A 242 7.15 -20.26 2.85
C LEU A 242 6.59 -18.86 3.13
N GLN A 243 5.29 -18.76 3.46
CA GLN A 243 4.67 -17.46 3.69
C GLN A 243 5.20 -16.80 4.97
N LEU A 244 5.35 -17.60 6.04
CA LEU A 244 5.96 -17.13 7.29
C LEU A 244 7.43 -16.74 7.07
N ALA A 245 8.21 -17.58 6.40
CA ALA A 245 9.63 -17.30 6.10
C ALA A 245 9.78 -16.00 5.28
N THR A 246 8.95 -15.80 4.25
CA THR A 246 8.93 -14.59 3.44
C THR A 246 8.58 -13.35 4.27
N SER A 247 7.58 -13.44 5.15
CA SER A 247 7.21 -12.34 6.05
C SER A 247 8.34 -12.00 7.02
N ILE A 248 8.99 -13.00 7.62
CA ILE A 248 10.14 -12.82 8.52
C ILE A 248 11.28 -12.10 7.80
N VAL A 249 11.69 -12.60 6.63
CA VAL A 249 12.78 -12.04 5.84
C VAL A 249 12.50 -10.58 5.49
N LYS A 250 11.29 -10.29 5.02
CA LYS A 250 10.87 -8.93 4.69
C LYS A 250 10.94 -8.01 5.90
N MET A 251 10.38 -8.42 7.04
CA MET A 251 10.33 -7.62 8.26
C MET A 251 11.72 -7.33 8.82
N LEU A 252 12.56 -8.37 8.96
CA LEU A 252 13.91 -8.22 9.51
C LEU A 252 14.84 -7.44 8.56
N SER A 253 14.64 -7.55 7.23
CA SER A 253 15.46 -6.79 6.26
C SER A 253 15.18 -5.29 6.26
N LEU A 254 14.01 -4.87 6.71
CA LEU A 254 13.57 -3.47 6.75
C LEU A 254 13.78 -2.82 8.12
N ALA A 255 13.96 -3.63 9.17
CA ALA A 255 14.34 -3.13 10.49
C ALA A 255 15.84 -2.82 10.53
N GLU A 256 16.21 -1.73 11.19
CA GLU A 256 17.58 -1.28 11.30
C GLU A 256 18.43 -2.35 12.04
N ASP A 257 19.59 -2.69 11.45
CA ASP A 257 20.56 -3.67 11.97
C ASP A 257 19.99 -5.07 12.30
N CYS A 258 18.87 -5.45 11.65
CA CYS A 258 18.18 -6.71 11.96
C CYS A 258 18.34 -7.81 10.89
N SER A 259 19.21 -7.66 9.94
CA SER A 259 19.43 -8.64 8.86
C SER A 259 20.62 -9.59 9.10
N ASP A 260 21.33 -9.46 10.23
CA ASP A 260 22.47 -10.34 10.59
C ASP A 260 22.18 -11.10 11.89
N ASN A 261 21.17 -11.97 11.87
CA ASN A 261 20.86 -12.87 12.95
C ASN A 261 20.48 -14.26 12.45
N GLU A 262 20.36 -15.22 13.37
CA GLU A 262 20.11 -16.62 13.02
C GLU A 262 18.69 -16.85 12.47
N LEU A 263 17.69 -16.15 12.97
CA LEU A 263 16.32 -16.24 12.44
C LEU A 263 16.26 -15.77 11.00
N PHE A 264 16.92 -14.66 10.67
CA PHE A 264 16.99 -14.17 9.29
C PHE A 264 17.69 -15.17 8.36
N LEU A 265 18.83 -15.72 8.79
CA LEU A 265 19.54 -16.74 8.03
C LEU A 265 18.65 -17.96 7.75
N ASN A 266 18.00 -18.47 8.77
CA ASN A 266 17.15 -19.65 8.66
C ASN A 266 15.93 -19.39 7.76
N ALA A 267 15.26 -18.26 7.96
CA ALA A 267 14.09 -17.87 7.18
C ALA A 267 14.43 -17.64 5.69
N VAL A 268 15.53 -16.92 5.39
CA VAL A 268 15.92 -16.70 3.98
C VAL A 268 16.41 -18.00 3.31
N THR A 269 17.01 -18.90 4.07
CA THR A 269 17.42 -20.23 3.56
C THR A 269 16.19 -21.08 3.24
N THR A 270 15.19 -21.07 4.11
CA THR A 270 13.90 -21.74 3.87
C THR A 270 13.21 -21.15 2.64
N MET A 271 13.11 -19.81 2.56
CA MET A 271 12.52 -19.12 1.43
C MET A 271 13.20 -19.54 0.10
N TYR A 272 14.54 -19.49 0.05
CA TYR A 272 15.30 -19.86 -1.14
C TYR A 272 15.21 -21.35 -1.49
N THR A 273 15.08 -22.22 -0.48
CA THR A 273 14.97 -23.68 -0.70
C THR A 273 13.60 -24.07 -1.26
N LEU A 274 12.54 -23.42 -0.78
CA LEU A 274 11.17 -23.71 -1.18
C LEU A 274 10.75 -22.96 -2.46
N ASP A 275 11.24 -21.74 -2.63
CA ASP A 275 10.99 -20.89 -3.81
C ASP A 275 12.27 -20.10 -4.18
N PRO A 276 13.13 -20.66 -5.04
CA PRO A 276 14.36 -19.99 -5.47
C PRO A 276 14.09 -18.85 -6.47
N SER A 277 13.29 -17.87 -6.05
CA SER A 277 12.90 -16.69 -6.81
C SER A 277 13.97 -15.58 -6.82
N ALA A 278 13.73 -14.52 -7.59
CA ALA A 278 14.54 -13.31 -7.60
C ALA A 278 14.61 -12.66 -6.21
N ASP A 279 13.45 -12.58 -5.52
CA ASP A 279 13.36 -12.03 -4.18
C ASP A 279 14.19 -12.83 -3.17
N ALA A 280 14.11 -14.17 -3.22
CA ALA A 280 14.87 -15.03 -2.33
C ALA A 280 16.39 -14.86 -2.55
N ALA A 281 16.83 -14.76 -3.80
CA ALA A 281 18.23 -14.48 -4.14
C ALA A 281 18.66 -13.09 -3.66
N TYR A 282 17.79 -12.07 -3.81
CA TYR A 282 18.05 -10.72 -3.33
C TYR A 282 18.24 -10.65 -1.80
N TYR A 283 17.43 -11.36 -1.03
CA TYR A 283 17.61 -11.43 0.42
C TYR A 283 18.87 -12.17 0.85
N LEU A 284 19.29 -13.22 0.10
CA LEU A 284 20.60 -13.85 0.30
C LEU A 284 21.74 -12.88 0.01
N TYR A 285 21.62 -12.04 -1.02
CA TYR A 285 22.57 -10.94 -1.24
C TYR A 285 22.64 -10.02 -0.02
N LYS A 286 21.52 -9.57 0.54
CA LYS A 286 21.52 -8.73 1.74
C LYS A 286 22.21 -9.39 2.92
N LEU A 287 21.90 -10.64 3.20
CA LEU A 287 22.52 -11.43 4.27
C LEU A 287 24.05 -11.52 4.11
N HIS A 288 24.51 -11.96 2.92
CA HIS A 288 25.94 -12.11 2.68
C HIS A 288 26.67 -10.77 2.61
N GLY A 289 25.99 -9.72 2.17
CA GLY A 289 26.49 -8.35 2.17
C GLY A 289 26.72 -7.83 3.59
N ALA A 290 25.79 -8.04 4.50
CA ALA A 290 25.91 -7.67 5.92
C ALA A 290 27.06 -8.41 6.61
N ARG A 291 27.29 -9.66 6.23
CA ARG A 291 28.39 -10.50 6.74
C ARG A 291 29.75 -10.26 6.06
N GLY A 292 29.86 -9.31 5.15
CA GLY A 292 31.10 -9.02 4.41
C GLY A 292 31.53 -10.08 3.40
N ASN A 293 30.67 -11.04 3.07
CA ASN A 293 30.92 -12.10 2.09
C ASN A 293 30.74 -11.58 0.65
N VAL A 294 31.57 -10.60 0.24
CA VAL A 294 31.40 -9.80 -0.99
C VAL A 294 31.17 -10.64 -2.24
N ALA A 295 31.98 -11.69 -2.47
CA ALA A 295 31.86 -12.52 -3.67
C ALA A 295 30.51 -13.25 -3.74
N THR A 296 30.05 -13.79 -2.60
CA THR A 296 28.78 -14.50 -2.49
C THR A 296 27.60 -13.55 -2.63
N ALA A 297 27.69 -12.35 -2.04
CA ALA A 297 26.68 -11.31 -2.18
C ALA A 297 26.51 -10.89 -3.66
N ILE A 298 27.60 -10.62 -4.38
CA ILE A 298 27.57 -10.30 -5.82
C ILE A 298 26.90 -11.43 -6.62
N LYS A 299 27.27 -12.69 -6.33
CA LYS A 299 26.67 -13.86 -7.00
C LYS A 299 25.15 -13.87 -6.84
N TYR A 300 24.63 -13.72 -5.61
CA TYR A 300 23.19 -13.76 -5.37
C TYR A 300 22.45 -12.55 -5.94
N LEU A 301 23.07 -11.37 -5.96
CA LEU A 301 22.44 -10.21 -6.59
C LEU A 301 22.40 -10.37 -8.13
N GLN A 302 23.42 -10.98 -8.75
CA GLN A 302 23.37 -11.34 -10.16
C GLN A 302 22.29 -12.40 -10.43
N GLU A 303 22.15 -13.39 -9.54
CA GLU A 303 21.11 -14.40 -9.65
C GLU A 303 19.69 -13.79 -9.50
N ALA A 304 19.52 -12.76 -8.67
CA ALA A 304 18.27 -12.03 -8.57
C ALA A 304 17.91 -11.35 -9.90
N ILE A 305 18.88 -10.74 -10.58
CA ILE A 305 18.70 -10.15 -11.92
C ILE A 305 18.32 -11.25 -12.94
N ASP A 306 19.06 -12.36 -12.96
CA ASP A 306 18.88 -13.45 -13.93
C ASP A 306 17.50 -14.17 -13.75
N LYS A 307 16.94 -14.16 -12.55
CA LYS A 307 15.65 -14.79 -12.19
C LYS A 307 14.47 -13.84 -12.20
N ASN A 308 14.70 -12.54 -12.36
CA ASN A 308 13.60 -11.58 -12.41
C ASN A 308 12.74 -11.78 -13.65
N SER A 309 11.48 -11.34 -13.59
CA SER A 309 10.60 -11.42 -14.76
C SER A 309 11.15 -10.58 -15.91
N PRO A 310 11.26 -11.12 -17.14
CA PRO A 310 11.72 -10.36 -18.30
C PRO A 310 10.85 -9.11 -18.61
N GLU A 311 9.65 -9.07 -18.05
CA GLU A 311 8.72 -7.94 -18.19
C GLU A 311 8.97 -6.85 -17.15
N ASP A 312 9.69 -7.16 -16.06
CA ASP A 312 10.02 -6.20 -14.99
C ASP A 312 11.36 -5.50 -15.25
N VAL A 313 11.45 -4.79 -16.35
CA VAL A 313 12.63 -4.05 -16.76
C VAL A 313 13.09 -3.02 -15.71
N LYS A 314 12.14 -2.43 -14.96
CA LYS A 314 12.47 -1.46 -13.90
C LYS A 314 13.04 -2.15 -12.66
N GLY A 315 12.55 -3.33 -12.31
CA GLY A 315 13.12 -4.16 -11.25
C GLY A 315 14.57 -4.53 -11.57
N ASP A 316 14.83 -4.96 -12.81
CA ASP A 316 16.20 -5.23 -13.29
C ASP A 316 17.10 -4.00 -13.20
N ALA A 317 16.61 -2.83 -13.59
CA ALA A 317 17.34 -1.58 -13.49
C ALA A 317 17.71 -1.25 -12.03
N ALA A 318 16.79 -1.48 -11.09
CA ALA A 318 17.01 -1.28 -9.66
C ALA A 318 18.07 -2.25 -9.12
N TYR A 319 18.00 -3.53 -9.44
CA TYR A 319 19.00 -4.52 -9.05
C TYR A 319 20.38 -4.23 -9.66
N LEU A 320 20.45 -3.85 -10.94
CA LEU A 320 21.70 -3.46 -11.61
C LEU A 320 22.33 -2.23 -10.98
N TYR A 321 21.51 -1.23 -10.61
CA TYR A 321 22.01 -0.05 -9.92
C TYR A 321 22.56 -0.41 -8.53
N GLU A 322 21.87 -1.25 -7.77
CA GLU A 322 22.35 -1.73 -6.48
C GLU A 322 23.62 -2.55 -6.60
N LEU A 323 23.71 -3.44 -7.62
CA LEU A 323 24.92 -4.19 -7.94
C LEU A 323 26.09 -3.26 -8.22
N ALA A 324 25.86 -2.21 -9.01
CA ALA A 324 26.89 -1.23 -9.33
C ALA A 324 27.40 -0.50 -8.08
N VAL A 325 26.48 -0.03 -7.22
CA VAL A 325 26.82 0.63 -5.95
C VAL A 325 27.60 -0.32 -5.04
N TYR A 326 27.13 -1.55 -4.88
CA TYR A 326 27.77 -2.54 -4.02
C TYR A 326 29.16 -2.92 -4.52
N CYS A 327 29.29 -3.19 -5.82
CA CYS A 327 30.57 -3.49 -6.46
C CYS A 327 31.56 -2.34 -6.32
N PHE A 328 31.13 -1.09 -6.53
CA PHE A 328 31.99 0.08 -6.39
C PHE A 328 32.51 0.25 -4.96
N LYS A 329 31.62 0.14 -3.96
CA LYS A 329 32.00 0.19 -2.53
C LYS A 329 33.02 -0.88 -2.14
N ASN A 330 33.02 -2.01 -2.83
CA ASN A 330 33.93 -3.15 -2.59
C ASN A 330 35.12 -3.22 -3.58
N GLY A 331 35.44 -2.12 -4.26
CA GLY A 331 36.62 -2.00 -5.12
C GLY A 331 36.52 -2.76 -6.46
N ARG A 332 35.34 -3.15 -6.88
CA ARG A 332 35.05 -3.86 -8.12
C ARG A 332 34.60 -2.89 -9.23
N SER A 333 35.44 -1.91 -9.55
CA SER A 333 35.09 -0.78 -10.44
C SER A 333 34.63 -1.20 -11.84
N SER A 334 35.25 -2.25 -12.46
CA SER A 334 34.85 -2.75 -13.78
C SER A 334 33.42 -3.29 -13.76
N THR A 335 33.11 -4.18 -12.82
CA THR A 335 31.75 -4.75 -12.66
C THR A 335 30.72 -3.66 -12.32
N ALA A 336 31.11 -2.70 -11.48
CA ALA A 336 30.26 -1.55 -11.15
C ALA A 336 29.93 -0.70 -12.39
N PHE A 337 30.94 -0.42 -13.23
CA PHE A 337 30.75 0.33 -14.46
C PHE A 337 29.85 -0.42 -15.47
N GLU A 338 30.08 -1.72 -15.65
CA GLU A 338 29.26 -2.56 -16.53
C GLU A 338 27.78 -2.59 -16.11
N ALA A 339 27.51 -2.78 -14.82
CA ALA A 339 26.18 -2.79 -14.28
C ALA A 339 25.51 -1.41 -14.40
N ALA A 340 26.18 -0.35 -13.94
CA ALA A 340 25.64 1.01 -14.01
C ALA A 340 25.34 1.48 -15.44
N SER A 341 26.16 1.05 -16.42
CA SER A 341 26.00 1.45 -17.82
C SER A 341 24.74 0.93 -18.49
N LYS A 342 24.11 -0.13 -17.97
CA LYS A 342 22.86 -0.69 -18.46
C LYS A 342 21.63 0.06 -17.96
N VAL A 343 21.70 0.63 -16.77
CA VAL A 343 20.57 1.24 -16.05
C VAL A 343 19.87 2.35 -16.84
N PRO A 344 20.55 3.32 -17.48
CA PRO A 344 19.89 4.45 -18.16
C PRO A 344 18.97 4.06 -19.32
N ALA A 345 19.26 2.91 -19.96
CA ALA A 345 18.42 2.40 -21.05
C ALA A 345 17.16 1.67 -20.54
N MET A 346 17.16 1.27 -19.27
CA MET A 346 16.09 0.47 -18.66
C MET A 346 15.14 1.32 -17.80
N ASP A 347 15.67 2.31 -17.09
CA ASP A 347 14.87 3.21 -16.27
C ASP A 347 15.42 4.65 -16.28
N GLU A 348 14.67 5.55 -16.92
CA GLU A 348 14.98 6.99 -17.00
C GLU A 348 15.04 7.65 -15.61
N ALA A 349 14.24 7.17 -14.65
CA ALA A 349 14.23 7.73 -13.28
C ALA A 349 15.53 7.44 -12.52
N LEU A 350 16.25 6.39 -12.87
CA LEU A 350 17.55 6.04 -12.29
C LEU A 350 18.73 6.54 -13.14
N ALA A 351 18.48 7.03 -14.36
CA ALA A 351 19.54 7.40 -15.30
C ALA A 351 20.51 8.43 -14.73
N GLY A 352 19.99 9.49 -14.11
CA GLY A 352 20.83 10.53 -13.49
C GLY A 352 21.75 9.99 -12.41
N LYS A 353 21.22 9.15 -11.51
CA LYS A 353 22.00 8.49 -10.44
C LYS A 353 23.05 7.52 -10.99
N ALA A 354 22.68 6.75 -12.02
CA ALA A 354 23.61 5.83 -12.68
C ALA A 354 24.78 6.58 -13.35
N TYR A 355 24.50 7.66 -14.05
CA TYR A 355 25.56 8.49 -14.64
C TYR A 355 26.45 9.15 -13.58
N LEU A 356 25.89 9.62 -12.46
CA LEU A 356 26.67 10.16 -11.35
C LEU A 356 27.65 9.10 -10.79
N LEU A 357 27.15 7.88 -10.59
CA LEU A 357 27.96 6.76 -10.13
C LEU A 357 29.06 6.43 -11.13
N ILE A 358 28.76 6.33 -12.43
CA ILE A 358 29.76 6.07 -13.48
C ILE A 358 30.84 7.16 -13.48
N GLY A 359 30.45 8.42 -13.39
CA GLY A 359 31.40 9.52 -13.30
C GLY A 359 32.29 9.43 -12.07
N THR A 360 31.75 9.00 -10.92
CA THR A 360 32.50 8.76 -9.69
C THR A 360 33.47 7.58 -9.82
N ILE A 361 33.05 6.50 -10.46
CA ILE A 361 33.91 5.33 -10.75
C ILE A 361 35.13 5.77 -11.58
N TRP A 362 34.90 6.48 -12.69
CA TRP A 362 36.00 6.97 -13.54
C TRP A 362 36.88 7.95 -12.79
N GLY A 363 36.33 8.89 -12.02
CA GLY A 363 37.07 9.89 -11.27
C GLY A 363 37.90 9.33 -10.12
N SER A 364 37.59 8.10 -9.65
CA SER A 364 38.37 7.40 -8.60
C SER A 364 39.31 6.30 -9.13
N THR A 365 39.28 6.05 -10.43
CA THR A 365 40.11 4.98 -11.04
C THR A 365 41.51 5.52 -11.39
N SER A 366 42.55 4.84 -10.86
CA SER A 366 43.94 5.11 -11.22
C SER A 366 44.34 4.30 -12.43
N CYS A 367 44.78 4.99 -13.47
CA CYS A 367 45.28 4.36 -14.71
C CYS A 367 46.81 4.38 -14.77
N GLY A 368 47.38 3.36 -15.35
CA GLY A 368 48.78 3.34 -15.75
C GLY A 368 49.00 4.08 -17.07
N GLY A 369 50.28 4.14 -17.54
CA GLY A 369 50.63 4.76 -18.79
C GLY A 369 51.31 6.12 -18.62
N ASP A 370 51.30 6.90 -19.69
CA ASP A 370 51.88 8.25 -19.71
C ASP A 370 51.02 9.26 -18.93
N GLU A 371 51.46 10.50 -18.93
CA GLU A 371 50.78 11.59 -18.19
C GLU A 371 49.37 11.82 -18.68
N ILE A 372 49.14 11.69 -20.00
CA ILE A 372 47.80 11.84 -20.57
C ILE A 372 46.90 10.67 -20.20
N ALA A 373 47.40 9.44 -20.33
CA ALA A 373 46.62 8.25 -19.96
C ALA A 373 46.19 8.26 -18.49
N ARG A 374 47.01 8.78 -17.57
CA ARG A 374 46.73 8.91 -16.16
C ARG A 374 45.66 9.98 -15.87
N ARG A 375 45.55 11.03 -16.68
CA ARG A 375 44.60 12.13 -16.51
C ARG A 375 43.32 11.96 -17.31
N ALA A 376 43.32 11.15 -18.37
CA ALA A 376 42.18 10.94 -19.24
C ALA A 376 40.90 10.44 -18.55
N PRO A 377 40.91 9.63 -17.45
CA PRO A 377 39.74 9.24 -16.71
C PRO A 377 38.90 10.43 -16.19
N TYR A 378 39.56 11.54 -15.85
CA TYR A 378 38.85 12.75 -15.35
C TYR A 378 38.02 13.43 -16.44
N TRP A 379 38.40 13.31 -17.73
CA TRP A 379 37.59 13.78 -18.85
C TRP A 379 36.29 12.99 -18.93
N VAL A 380 36.41 11.64 -18.88
CA VAL A 380 35.28 10.71 -18.88
C VAL A 380 34.37 10.99 -17.68
N ALA A 381 34.96 11.16 -16.49
CA ALA A 381 34.21 11.47 -15.27
C ALA A 381 33.36 12.74 -15.45
N CYS A 382 33.94 13.82 -15.99
CA CYS A 382 33.21 15.06 -16.25
C CYS A 382 32.11 14.90 -17.30
N ASP A 383 32.29 14.04 -18.32
CA ASP A 383 31.24 13.75 -19.29
C ASP A 383 30.02 13.10 -18.62
N TYR A 384 30.25 12.12 -17.76
CA TYR A 384 29.18 11.44 -17.04
C TYR A 384 28.52 12.33 -15.97
N MET A 385 29.26 13.22 -15.32
CA MET A 385 28.66 14.24 -14.43
C MET A 385 27.73 15.20 -15.18
N ASN A 386 28.09 15.58 -16.41
CA ASN A 386 27.21 16.39 -17.26
C ASN A 386 25.95 15.64 -17.69
N LYS A 387 26.07 14.34 -18.00
CA LYS A 387 24.91 13.48 -18.27
C LYS A 387 24.02 13.36 -17.03
N ALA A 388 24.61 13.16 -15.85
CA ALA A 388 23.85 13.04 -14.61
C ALA A 388 22.92 14.21 -14.36
N LYS A 389 23.45 15.46 -14.40
CA LYS A 389 22.63 16.65 -14.19
C LYS A 389 21.67 16.99 -15.33
N ALA A 390 21.92 16.46 -16.54
CA ALA A 390 21.01 16.61 -17.67
C ALA A 390 19.78 15.72 -17.55
N HIS A 391 19.92 14.51 -16.97
CA HIS A 391 18.83 13.56 -16.74
C HIS A 391 18.13 13.78 -15.39
N ASP A 392 18.85 14.29 -14.38
CA ASP A 392 18.28 14.61 -13.08
C ASP A 392 18.81 15.98 -12.60
N PRO A 393 18.02 17.05 -12.79
CA PRO A 393 18.41 18.40 -12.35
C PRO A 393 18.66 18.53 -10.83
N SER A 394 18.10 17.64 -10.02
CA SER A 394 18.35 17.64 -8.57
C SER A 394 19.81 17.33 -8.22
N LEU A 395 20.53 16.66 -9.11
CA LEU A 395 21.94 16.30 -8.96
C LEU A 395 22.90 17.41 -9.46
N GLU A 396 22.39 18.52 -9.96
CA GLU A 396 23.22 19.57 -10.57
C GLU A 396 24.33 20.10 -9.63
N SER A 397 23.97 20.40 -8.41
CA SER A 397 24.93 20.92 -7.40
C SER A 397 26.05 19.92 -7.14
N GLU A 398 25.71 18.63 -6.97
CA GLU A 398 26.68 17.58 -6.71
C GLU A 398 27.55 17.30 -7.93
N ALA A 399 26.97 17.19 -9.11
CA ALA A 399 27.70 16.98 -10.36
C ALA A 399 28.67 18.12 -10.64
N ASN A 400 28.25 19.37 -10.45
CA ASN A 400 29.12 20.54 -10.63
C ASN A 400 30.28 20.56 -9.63
N ARG A 401 30.06 20.13 -8.39
CA ARG A 401 31.13 19.97 -7.39
C ARG A 401 32.19 18.96 -7.86
N TYR A 402 31.77 17.80 -8.37
CA TYR A 402 32.69 16.81 -8.91
C TYR A 402 33.40 17.30 -10.18
N ILE A 403 32.71 17.97 -11.10
CA ILE A 403 33.34 18.56 -12.30
C ILE A 403 34.44 19.55 -11.87
N GLY A 404 34.18 20.41 -10.88
CA GLY A 404 35.17 21.35 -10.35
C GLY A 404 36.37 20.67 -9.69
N GLN A 405 36.20 19.49 -9.10
CA GLN A 405 37.30 18.69 -8.54
C GLN A 405 38.12 18.00 -9.66
N TYR A 406 37.45 17.32 -10.59
CA TYR A 406 38.12 16.56 -11.64
C TYR A 406 38.82 17.42 -12.69
N SER A 407 38.26 18.59 -13.03
CA SER A 407 38.87 19.51 -13.99
C SER A 407 40.24 20.07 -13.55
N ARG A 408 40.56 20.03 -12.26
CA ARG A 408 41.89 20.39 -11.74
C ARG A 408 43.01 19.42 -12.19
N TYR A 409 42.63 18.24 -12.60
CA TYR A 409 43.59 17.22 -13.11
C TYR A 409 43.74 17.25 -14.62
N PHE A 410 43.08 18.16 -15.33
CA PHE A 410 43.26 18.30 -16.78
C PHE A 410 44.68 18.79 -17.10
N PRO A 411 45.31 18.23 -18.13
CA PRO A 411 46.64 18.68 -18.52
C PRO A 411 46.63 20.11 -19.03
N GLN A 412 47.76 20.79 -18.94
CA GLN A 412 47.98 22.07 -19.65
C GLN A 412 48.03 21.83 -21.15
N ALA A 413 47.62 22.81 -21.95
CA ALA A 413 47.62 22.69 -23.42
C ALA A 413 49.03 22.37 -23.99
N ALA A 414 50.09 22.97 -23.43
CA ALA A 414 51.47 22.71 -23.82
C ALA A 414 51.92 21.27 -23.47
N GLU A 415 51.48 20.75 -22.30
CA GLU A 415 51.74 19.39 -21.86
C GLU A 415 51.04 18.37 -22.75
N ALA A 416 49.74 18.56 -23.05
CA ALA A 416 49.00 17.70 -23.96
C ALA A 416 49.64 17.64 -25.36
N PHE A 417 50.09 18.76 -25.88
CA PHE A 417 50.75 18.85 -27.18
C PHE A 417 52.03 18.00 -27.26
N MET A 418 52.79 17.85 -26.17
CA MET A 418 54.00 17.02 -26.14
C MET A 418 53.67 15.51 -26.31
N TYR A 419 52.41 15.08 -26.14
CA TYR A 419 51.94 13.73 -26.35
C TYR A 419 51.05 13.59 -27.61
N ASP A 420 51.16 14.51 -28.55
CA ASP A 420 50.40 14.55 -29.80
C ASP A 420 48.88 14.60 -29.57
N VAL A 421 48.43 15.21 -28.47
CA VAL A 421 46.99 15.33 -28.08
C VAL A 421 46.61 16.78 -28.00
N THR A 422 45.51 17.16 -28.66
CA THR A 422 45.04 18.55 -28.70
C THR A 422 43.66 18.68 -28.11
N ASN A 423 43.39 19.86 -27.53
CA ASN A 423 42.08 20.18 -26.97
C ASN A 423 40.97 20.01 -28.00
N GLY A 424 39.89 19.36 -27.65
CA GLY A 424 38.77 19.06 -28.56
C GLY A 424 38.90 17.77 -29.35
N GLN A 425 40.04 17.10 -29.33
CA GLN A 425 40.29 15.81 -30.00
C GLN A 425 39.54 14.70 -29.30
N SER A 426 39.03 13.70 -30.07
CA SER A 426 38.47 12.47 -29.51
C SER A 426 39.57 11.59 -28.91
N TYR A 427 39.37 11.07 -27.72
CA TYR A 427 40.28 10.22 -27.02
C TYR A 427 39.61 9.00 -26.43
N THR A 428 40.17 7.81 -26.62
CA THR A 428 39.65 6.56 -26.02
C THR A 428 40.47 6.22 -24.79
N VAL A 429 39.79 6.17 -23.65
CA VAL A 429 40.36 5.76 -22.36
C VAL A 429 40.10 4.29 -22.15
N VAL A 430 41.16 3.51 -21.87
CA VAL A 430 41.09 2.11 -21.46
C VAL A 430 41.81 1.97 -20.14
N CYS A 431 41.10 1.58 -19.09
CA CYS A 431 41.66 1.54 -17.75
C CYS A 431 40.82 0.65 -16.82
N GLY A 432 41.50 -0.19 -16.02
CA GLY A 432 40.87 -1.03 -15.01
C GLY A 432 39.79 -1.97 -15.56
N GLY A 433 39.93 -2.45 -16.82
CA GLY A 433 38.90 -3.25 -17.50
C GLY A 433 37.75 -2.44 -18.08
N MET A 434 37.75 -1.12 -17.93
CA MET A 434 36.72 -0.23 -18.47
C MET A 434 37.21 0.47 -19.74
N ARG A 435 36.26 0.85 -20.61
CA ARG A 435 36.56 1.58 -21.85
C ARG A 435 35.49 2.67 -22.07
N ALA A 436 35.97 3.88 -22.41
CA ALA A 436 35.09 4.98 -22.78
C ALA A 436 35.78 5.90 -23.80
N THR A 437 34.99 6.57 -24.65
CA THR A 437 35.44 7.61 -25.54
C THR A 437 35.01 8.95 -24.97
N THR A 438 35.94 9.90 -24.98
CA THR A 438 35.75 11.26 -24.44
C THR A 438 36.38 12.31 -25.34
N THR A 439 36.28 13.57 -24.98
CA THR A 439 36.96 14.67 -25.65
C THR A 439 38.06 15.21 -24.77
N VAL A 440 39.22 15.41 -25.33
CA VAL A 440 40.39 16.02 -24.65
C VAL A 440 40.02 17.42 -24.18
N ARG A 441 40.31 17.70 -22.91
CA ARG A 441 40.13 19.03 -22.29
C ARG A 441 41.45 19.42 -21.64
N THR A 442 41.90 20.62 -21.93
CA THR A 442 43.13 21.20 -21.36
C THR A 442 42.77 22.45 -20.54
N VAL A 443 43.63 22.73 -19.56
CA VAL A 443 43.62 24.05 -18.87
C VAL A 443 44.65 24.96 -19.54
N LYS A 444 44.42 26.24 -19.39
CA LYS A 444 45.33 27.30 -19.94
C LYS A 444 46.59 27.40 -19.12
#